data_338a6c8fd6e8e889672c5abb2b6f45d1
#
_entry.id   338a6c8fd6e8e889672c5abb2b6f45d1
#
_cell.length_a   1.000
_cell.length_b   1.000
_cell.length_c   1.000
_cell.angle_alpha   90.00
_cell.angle_beta   90.00
_cell.angle_gamma   90.00
#
_symmetry.space_group_name_H-M   'P 1'
#
loop_
_entity.id
_entity.type
_entity.pdbx_description
1 polymer ?
#
loop_
_entity_poly.entity_id
_entity_poly.type
_entity_poly.pdbx_seq_one_letter_code
_entity_poly.pdbx_strand_id
1 'polypeptide(L)' 'QVLDFLAQRLSNRAIADRLQRSERTVENHVAALLGKLGVASRAEAAALARSTEK' A
#
# COMPACT_ATOMS: atom_id res chain seq x y z
N GLN A 1 6.65 -4.61 -1.61
CA GLN A 1 5.50 -5.37 -2.06
C GLN A 1 4.22 -4.59 -1.94
N VAL A 2 3.68 -4.43 -0.73
CA VAL A 2 2.46 -3.63 -0.58
C VAL A 2 2.73 -2.20 -1.03
N LEU A 3 3.90 -1.68 -0.70
CA LEU A 3 4.25 -0.33 -1.11
C LEU A 3 4.30 -0.20 -2.63
N ASP A 4 4.81 -1.22 -3.32
CA ASP A 4 4.82 -1.22 -4.78
C ASP A 4 3.40 -1.18 -5.33
N PHE A 5 2.48 -1.94 -4.72
CA PHE A 5 1.10 -1.96 -5.16
C PHE A 5 0.42 -0.62 -4.92
N LEU A 6 0.77 0.05 -3.81
CA LEU A 6 0.23 1.38 -3.54
C LEU A 6 0.73 2.38 -4.58
N ALA A 7 1.98 2.25 -4.98
CA ALA A 7 2.54 3.13 -6.01
C ALA A 7 1.79 2.95 -7.33
N GLN A 8 1.28 1.76 -7.59
CA GLN A 8 0.50 1.48 -8.78
C GLN A 8 -0.97 1.84 -8.60
N ARG A 9 -1.35 2.34 -7.42
CA ARG A 9 -2.72 2.76 -7.11
C ARG A 9 -3.72 1.62 -7.17
N LEU A 10 -3.28 0.43 -6.81
CA LEU A 10 -4.18 -0.70 -6.76
C LEU A 10 -5.09 -0.59 -5.54
N SER A 11 -6.34 -1.05 -5.70
CA SER A 11 -7.26 -1.12 -4.58
C SER A 11 -6.83 -2.23 -3.63
N ASN A 12 -7.38 -2.20 -2.39
CA ASN A 12 -7.09 -3.27 -1.44
C ASN A 12 -7.50 -4.62 -2.00
N ARG A 13 -8.61 -4.66 -2.74
CA ARG A 13 -9.06 -5.92 -3.33
C ARG A 13 -8.05 -6.43 -4.36
N ALA A 14 -7.56 -5.53 -5.21
CA ALA A 14 -6.57 -5.92 -6.20
C ALA A 14 -5.27 -6.38 -5.55
N ILE A 15 -4.85 -5.70 -4.48
CA ILE A 15 -3.66 -6.10 -3.75
C ILE A 15 -3.88 -7.47 -3.11
N ALA A 16 -5.06 -7.69 -2.53
CA ALA A 16 -5.38 -8.97 -1.91
C ALA A 16 -5.30 -10.11 -2.92
N ASP A 17 -5.81 -9.88 -4.13
CA ASP A 17 -5.73 -10.88 -5.19
C ASP A 17 -4.28 -11.21 -5.53
N ARG A 18 -3.45 -10.18 -5.66
CA ARG A 18 -2.05 -10.38 -6.01
C ARG A 18 -1.28 -11.13 -4.94
N LEU A 19 -1.62 -10.86 -3.68
CA LEU A 19 -0.93 -11.49 -2.55
C LEU A 19 -1.60 -12.77 -2.09
N GLN A 20 -2.77 -13.09 -2.65
CA GLN A 20 -3.58 -14.24 -2.22
C GLN A 20 -3.91 -14.14 -0.74
N ARG A 21 -4.33 -12.96 -0.32
CA ARG A 21 -4.71 -12.66 1.06
C ARG A 21 -6.11 -12.06 1.06
N SER A 22 -6.73 -12.01 2.24
CA SER A 22 -8.02 -11.35 2.35
C SER A 22 -7.84 -9.84 2.32
N GLU A 23 -8.92 -9.14 1.93
CA GLU A 23 -8.88 -7.68 1.95
C GLU A 23 -8.61 -7.15 3.34
N ARG A 24 -9.14 -7.82 4.35
CA ARG A 24 -8.91 -7.38 5.72
C ARG A 24 -7.44 -7.44 6.09
N THR A 25 -6.77 -8.49 5.70
CA THR A 25 -5.34 -8.61 5.93
C THR A 25 -4.59 -7.49 5.23
N VAL A 26 -4.99 -7.16 3.99
CA VAL A 26 -4.37 -6.08 3.25
C VAL A 26 -4.60 -4.75 3.94
N GLU A 27 -5.83 -4.51 4.43
CA GLU A 27 -6.14 -3.28 5.16
C GLU A 27 -5.22 -3.11 6.37
N ASN A 28 -5.01 -4.20 7.11
CA ASN A 28 -4.13 -4.15 8.27
C ASN A 28 -2.69 -3.84 7.86
N HIS A 29 -2.24 -4.45 6.78
CA HIS A 29 -0.89 -4.21 6.27
C HIS A 29 -0.72 -2.76 5.81
N VAL A 30 -1.73 -2.24 5.11
CA VAL A 30 -1.67 -0.86 4.65
C VAL A 30 -1.65 0.10 5.83
N ALA A 31 -2.49 -0.13 6.82
CA ALA A 31 -2.52 0.73 8.00
C ALA A 31 -1.18 0.73 8.71
N ALA A 32 -0.56 -0.44 8.88
CA ALA A 32 0.73 -0.54 9.52
C ALA A 32 1.80 0.18 8.69
N LEU A 33 1.73 0.05 7.38
CA LEU A 33 2.69 0.69 6.49
C LEU A 33 2.58 2.21 6.57
N LEU A 34 1.35 2.73 6.56
CA LEU A 34 1.13 4.16 6.67
C LEU A 34 1.72 4.69 7.97
N GLY A 35 1.54 3.96 9.07
CA GLY A 35 2.11 4.35 10.34
C GLY A 35 3.62 4.37 10.31
N LYS A 36 4.24 3.37 9.68
CA LYS A 36 5.69 3.30 9.59
C LYS A 36 6.26 4.43 8.74
N LEU A 37 5.57 4.77 7.66
CA LEU A 37 6.05 5.83 6.78
C LEU A 37 5.75 7.22 7.33
N GLY A 38 4.89 7.30 8.33
CA GLY A 38 4.53 8.60 8.91
C GLY A 38 3.68 9.43 7.98
N VAL A 39 2.89 8.79 7.12
CA VAL A 39 2.00 9.49 6.19
C VAL A 39 0.56 9.33 6.62
N ALA A 40 -0.28 10.25 6.19
CA ALA A 40 -1.67 10.30 6.64
C ALA A 40 -2.61 9.50 5.74
N SER A 41 -2.22 9.20 4.51
CA SER A 41 -3.12 8.57 3.57
C SER A 41 -2.37 7.70 2.57
N ARG A 42 -3.15 6.84 1.90
CA ARG A 42 -2.59 5.98 0.85
C ARG A 42 -2.00 6.80 -0.29
N ALA A 43 -2.65 7.91 -0.60
CA ALA A 43 -2.15 8.76 -1.69
C ALA A 43 -0.76 9.28 -1.37
N GLU A 44 -0.53 9.67 -0.12
CA GLU A 44 0.79 10.12 0.30
C GLU A 44 1.80 8.98 0.25
N ALA A 45 1.39 7.79 0.67
CA ALA A 45 2.28 6.64 0.63
C ALA A 45 2.65 6.28 -0.80
N ALA A 46 1.68 6.34 -1.71
CA ALA A 46 1.93 6.04 -3.11
C ALA A 46 2.89 7.07 -3.73
N ALA A 47 2.70 8.34 -3.38
CA ALA A 47 3.59 9.39 -3.87
C ALA A 47 5.01 9.19 -3.36
N LEU A 48 5.13 8.82 -2.07
CA LEU A 48 6.43 8.58 -1.48
C LEU A 48 7.12 7.40 -2.14
N ALA A 49 6.37 6.33 -2.39
CA ALA A 49 6.93 5.15 -3.05
C ALA A 49 7.45 5.49 -4.43
N ARG A 50 6.70 6.31 -5.18
CA ARG A 50 7.12 6.68 -6.52
C ARG A 50 8.33 7.60 -6.49
N SER A 51 8.42 8.45 -5.48
CA SER A 51 9.57 9.36 -5.42
C SER A 51 10.84 8.64 -5.01
N THR A 52 10.75 7.48 -4.37
CA THR A 52 11.94 6.70 -4.00
C THR A 52 12.35 5.71 -5.08
N GLU A 53 11.50 5.50 -6.07
CA GLU A 53 11.84 4.65 -7.21
C GLU A 53 12.69 5.46 -8.19
N LYS A 54 13.69 4.83 -8.69
CA LYS A 54 14.56 5.50 -9.64
C LYS A 54 14.80 4.64 -10.84
#